data_3a521b07c73f0bd2073990c16e08caf2
#
_entry.id   3a521b07c73f0bd2073990c16e08caf2
#
_cell.length_a   1.000
_cell.length_b   1.000
_cell.length_c   1.000
_cell.angle_alpha   90.00
_cell.angle_beta   90.00
_cell.angle_gamma   90.00
#
_symmetry.space_group_name_H-M   'P 1'
#
loop_
_entity.id
_entity.type
_entity.pdbx_description
1 polymer ?
#
loop_
_entity_poly.entity_id
_entity_poly.type
_entity_poly.pdbx_seq_one_letter_code
_entity_poly.pdbx_strand_id
1 'polypeptide(L)'
;MIQSVNPEPAAVKRNSGKDHELAENIKKEVQAVPAIYDVAVIKGKREVLVAYKVKHMQRFHMKRIEKEIKERLEKEYPKETFIVSSDFKIFIEVLELKKRMKDKDYSEKDSEERLQKIIQFKKELT
;
A
#
# COMPACT_ATOMS: atom_id res chain seq x y z
N MET A 1 23.62 -10.09 25.59
CA MET A 1 23.11 -9.97 25.23
C MET A 1 22.69 -10.01 24.61
N ILE A 2 22.64 -10.08 24.42
CA ILE A 2 22.03 -10.01 23.79
C ILE A 2 21.44 -10.10 23.19
N GLN A 3 21.53 -10.12 23.01
CA GLN A 3 20.90 -10.06 22.41
C GLN A 3 20.47 -10.14 21.68
N SER A 4 20.78 -10.13 21.68
CA SER A 4 20.41 -10.13 20.84
C SER A 4 20.21 -10.42 20.13
N VAL A 5 20.58 -10.54 20.11
CA VAL A 5 20.39 -10.75 19.33
C VAL A 5 19.92 -11.04 18.58
N ASN A 6 19.82 -11.14 18.37
CA ASN A 6 19.29 -11.34 17.57
C ASN A 6 18.78 -11.41 16.88
N PRO A 7 18.74 -11.40 16.75
CA PRO A 7 18.20 -11.44 15.86
C PRO A 7 17.76 -11.54 15.00
N GLU A 8 17.67 -11.62 14.86
CA GLU A 8 17.17 -11.71 14.12
C GLU A 8 16.64 -11.72 13.48
N PRO A 9 16.61 -11.55 14.08
CA PRO A 9 16.55 -11.63 12.67
C PRO A 9 15.26 -11.46 11.98
N ALA A 10 14.23 -11.82 12.54
CA ALA A 10 12.94 -11.66 11.90
C ALA A 10 12.74 -10.25 11.43
N ALA A 11 13.04 -9.34 12.27
CA ALA A 11 12.93 -7.92 11.94
C ALA A 11 13.83 -7.57 10.78
N VAL A 12 15.00 -8.15 10.78
CA VAL A 12 15.98 -7.88 9.74
C VAL A 12 15.44 -8.23 8.36
N LYS A 13 14.88 -9.39 8.23
CA LYS A 13 14.47 -9.83 6.91
C LYS A 13 13.32 -9.04 6.35
N ARG A 14 12.49 -8.47 7.20
CA ARG A 14 11.36 -7.75 6.68
C ARG A 14 11.54 -6.27 6.63
N ASN A 15 12.48 -5.78 7.41
CA ASN A 15 12.57 -4.36 7.51
C ASN A 15 11.18 -3.78 7.82
N SER A 16 10.38 -4.59 8.50
CA SER A 16 8.94 -4.34 8.60
C SER A 16 8.59 -3.10 9.39
N GLY A 17 9.45 -2.71 10.33
CA GLY A 17 9.19 -1.49 11.09
C GLY A 17 9.17 -0.26 10.21
N LYS A 18 10.16 -0.15 9.33
CA LYS A 18 10.25 1.00 8.43
C LYS A 18 9.16 0.96 7.37
N ASP A 19 8.90 -0.23 6.83
CA ASP A 19 7.88 -0.37 5.80
C ASP A 19 6.51 -0.07 6.39
N HIS A 20 6.26 -0.52 7.60
CA HIS A 20 4.99 -0.25 8.26
C HIS A 20 4.82 1.26 8.51
N GLU A 21 5.87 1.91 8.97
CA GLU A 21 5.82 3.34 9.25
C GLU A 21 5.58 4.14 7.96
N LEU A 22 6.28 3.76 6.89
CA LEU A 22 6.10 4.41 5.60
C LEU A 22 4.65 4.26 5.13
N ALA A 23 4.13 3.03 5.19
CA ALA A 23 2.77 2.77 4.75
C ALA A 23 1.76 3.57 5.57
N GLU A 24 1.96 3.67 6.89
CA GLU A 24 1.06 4.43 7.73
C GLU A 24 1.12 5.92 7.44
N ASN A 25 2.30 6.45 7.18
CA ASN A 25 2.45 7.85 6.83
C ASN A 25 1.76 8.17 5.50
N ILE A 26 1.94 7.30 4.52
CA ILE A 26 1.29 7.48 3.23
C ILE A 26 -0.23 7.41 3.40
N LYS A 27 -0.70 6.47 4.20
CA LYS A 27 -2.13 6.33 4.45
C LYS A 27 -2.71 7.62 5.03
N LYS A 28 -2.02 8.20 6.01
CA LYS A 28 -2.48 9.43 6.64
C LYS A 28 -2.56 10.57 5.64
N GLU A 29 -1.56 10.67 4.78
CA GLU A 29 -1.54 11.74 3.79
C GLU A 29 -2.67 11.62 2.78
N VAL A 30 -2.90 10.41 2.29
CA VAL A 30 -3.97 10.20 1.32
C VAL A 30 -5.33 10.39 1.98
N GLN A 31 -5.47 9.91 3.22
CA GLN A 31 -6.71 10.06 3.96
C GLN A 31 -7.05 11.54 4.20
N ALA A 32 -6.04 12.39 4.23
CA ALA A 32 -6.25 13.82 4.46
C ALA A 32 -6.82 14.54 3.22
N VAL A 33 -6.78 13.90 2.06
CA VAL A 33 -7.38 14.47 0.86
C VAL A 33 -8.90 14.45 1.02
N PRO A 34 -9.58 15.59 0.91
CA PRO A 34 -11.02 15.66 1.23
C PRO A 34 -11.90 14.72 0.44
N ALA A 35 -11.51 14.40 -0.80
CA ALA A 35 -12.31 13.51 -1.64
C ALA A 35 -12.24 12.05 -1.24
N ILE A 36 -11.32 11.69 -0.36
CA ILE A 36 -11.04 10.29 -0.03
C ILE A 36 -11.85 9.84 1.18
N TYR A 37 -12.54 8.71 1.00
CA TYR A 37 -13.33 8.10 2.06
C TYR A 37 -12.50 7.13 2.91
N ASP A 38 -11.69 6.30 2.26
CA ASP A 38 -10.88 5.31 2.96
C ASP A 38 -9.66 4.95 2.12
N VAL A 39 -8.61 4.49 2.78
CA VAL A 39 -7.31 4.19 2.14
C VAL A 39 -6.73 2.92 2.72
N ALA A 40 -6.08 2.14 1.86
CA ALA A 40 -5.30 0.99 2.29
C ALA A 40 -3.98 1.01 1.51
N VAL A 41 -2.87 0.83 2.22
CA VAL A 41 -1.53 0.94 1.64
C VAL A 41 -0.71 -0.29 1.98
N ILE A 42 -0.02 -0.84 0.99
CA ILE A 42 0.92 -1.92 1.20
C ILE A 42 2.25 -1.56 0.55
N LYS A 43 3.32 -1.62 1.34
CA LYS A 43 4.67 -1.46 0.82
C LYS A 43 5.20 -2.83 0.45
N GLY A 44 5.46 -3.04 -0.85
CA GLY A 44 6.10 -4.26 -1.34
C GLY A 44 7.59 -4.05 -1.47
N LYS A 45 8.27 -5.01 -2.10
CA LYS A 45 9.71 -4.91 -2.29
C LYS A 45 10.08 -3.79 -3.24
N ARG A 46 9.27 -3.56 -4.25
CA ARG A 46 9.58 -2.58 -5.29
C ARG A 46 8.60 -1.43 -5.36
N GLU A 47 7.34 -1.70 -5.03
CA GLU A 47 6.31 -0.70 -5.21
C GLU A 47 5.52 -0.50 -3.93
N VAL A 48 4.88 0.66 -3.85
CA VAL A 48 3.89 0.92 -2.82
C VAL A 48 2.55 0.93 -3.53
N LEU A 49 1.66 0.04 -3.10
CA LEU A 49 0.32 -0.02 -3.66
C LEU A 49 -0.62 0.77 -2.75
N VAL A 50 -1.25 1.78 -3.33
CA VAL A 50 -2.17 2.65 -2.62
C VAL A 50 -3.56 2.48 -3.22
N ALA A 51 -4.45 1.87 -2.47
CA ALA A 51 -5.83 1.67 -2.90
C ALA A 51 -6.72 2.54 -2.02
N TYR A 52 -7.72 3.18 -2.63
CA TYR A 52 -8.58 4.07 -1.87
C TYR A 52 -10.00 4.06 -2.40
N LYS A 53 -10.91 4.58 -1.58
CA LYS A 53 -12.30 4.76 -1.95
C LYS A 53 -12.58 6.26 -1.97
N VAL A 54 -13.26 6.70 -3.00
CA VAL A 54 -13.61 8.10 -3.17
C VAL A 54 -15.02 8.33 -2.61
N LYS A 55 -15.24 9.46 -1.98
CA LYS A 55 -16.55 9.82 -1.49
C LYS A 55 -17.54 9.87 -2.65
N HIS A 56 -18.77 9.44 -2.38
CA HIS A 56 -19.78 9.31 -3.41
C HIS A 56 -19.92 10.57 -4.27
N MET A 57 -19.93 11.71 -3.64
CA MET A 57 -20.11 12.98 -4.35
C MET A 57 -18.94 13.34 -5.26
N GLN A 58 -17.80 12.66 -5.10
CA GLN A 58 -16.60 12.98 -5.87
C GLN A 58 -16.34 11.98 -7.00
N ARG A 59 -17.27 11.09 -7.26
CA ARG A 59 -17.06 10.03 -8.25
C ARG A 59 -16.80 10.54 -9.66
N PHE A 60 -17.28 11.72 -9.97
CA PHE A 60 -17.09 12.28 -11.31
C PHE A 60 -15.68 12.81 -11.55
N HIS A 61 -14.87 12.86 -10.52
CA HIS A 61 -13.52 13.42 -10.60
C HIS A 61 -12.44 12.36 -10.37
N MET A 62 -12.74 11.09 -10.62
CA MET A 62 -11.85 10.00 -10.25
C MET A 62 -10.47 10.10 -10.88
N LYS A 63 -10.41 10.46 -12.17
CA LYS A 63 -9.11 10.57 -12.85
C LYS A 63 -8.28 11.72 -12.31
N ARG A 64 -8.92 12.84 -12.03
CA ARG A 64 -8.22 13.99 -11.49
C ARG A 64 -7.69 13.67 -10.09
N ILE A 65 -8.51 13.01 -9.28
CA ILE A 65 -8.13 12.64 -7.92
C ILE A 65 -6.94 11.68 -7.95
N GLU A 66 -6.99 10.69 -8.82
CA GLU A 66 -5.90 9.73 -8.94
C GLU A 66 -4.60 10.44 -9.32
N LYS A 67 -4.67 11.33 -10.29
CA LYS A 67 -3.49 12.08 -10.73
C LYS A 67 -2.92 12.93 -9.59
N GLU A 68 -3.79 13.62 -8.88
CA GLU A 68 -3.37 14.46 -7.76
C GLU A 68 -2.68 13.66 -6.67
N ILE A 69 -3.26 12.52 -6.32
CA ILE A 69 -2.68 11.66 -5.28
C ILE A 69 -1.32 11.15 -5.72
N LYS A 70 -1.24 10.64 -6.94
CA LYS A 70 0.00 10.08 -7.43
C LYS A 70 1.11 11.12 -7.49
N GLU A 71 0.80 12.30 -8.03
CA GLU A 71 1.80 13.37 -8.12
C GLU A 71 2.26 13.82 -6.73
N ARG A 72 1.34 13.92 -5.81
CA ARG A 72 1.67 14.32 -4.44
C ARG A 72 2.61 13.31 -3.79
N LEU A 73 2.29 12.03 -3.93
CA LEU A 73 3.11 10.99 -3.33
C LEU A 73 4.48 10.90 -3.98
N GLU A 74 4.54 11.01 -5.30
CA GLU A 74 5.81 10.97 -6.01
C GLU A 74 6.71 12.13 -5.64
N LYS A 75 6.11 13.29 -5.40
CA LYS A 75 6.88 14.46 -5.00
C LYS A 75 7.42 14.31 -3.59
N GLU A 76 6.61 13.76 -2.70
CA GLU A 76 6.99 13.63 -1.30
C GLU A 76 7.93 12.46 -1.05
N TYR A 77 7.77 11.39 -1.83
CA TYR A 77 8.57 10.17 -1.68
C TYR A 77 9.20 9.80 -3.01
N PRO A 78 10.16 10.60 -3.48
CA PRO A 78 10.71 10.42 -4.83
C PRO A 78 11.45 9.10 -5.06
N LYS A 79 11.81 8.40 -4.00
CA LYS A 79 12.50 7.11 -4.14
C LYS A 79 11.54 5.94 -4.26
N GLU A 80 10.25 6.18 -4.06
CA GLU A 80 9.27 5.11 -4.11
C GLU A 80 8.56 5.06 -5.45
N THR A 81 8.15 3.86 -5.83
CA THR A 81 7.33 3.68 -7.02
C THR A 81 5.91 3.41 -6.56
N PHE A 82 4.99 4.25 -6.98
CA PHE A 82 3.60 4.16 -6.52
C PHE A 82 2.69 3.57 -7.57
N ILE A 83 1.85 2.63 -7.15
CA ILE A 83 0.73 2.13 -7.93
C ILE A 83 -0.52 2.62 -7.19
N VAL A 84 -1.32 3.42 -7.85
CA VAL A 84 -2.47 4.07 -7.21
C VAL A 84 -3.75 3.60 -7.89
N SER A 85 -4.74 3.21 -7.12
CA SER A 85 -5.99 2.71 -7.67
C SER A 85 -7.20 3.12 -6.84
N SER A 86 -8.25 3.54 -7.54
CA SER A 86 -9.54 3.83 -6.91
C SER A 86 -10.55 2.70 -7.15
N ASP A 87 -10.12 1.62 -7.75
CA ASP A 87 -10.99 0.49 -8.06
C ASP A 87 -11.40 -0.24 -6.78
N PHE A 88 -12.70 -0.50 -6.64
CA PHE A 88 -13.22 -1.11 -5.43
C PHE A 88 -12.69 -2.54 -5.21
N LYS A 89 -12.57 -3.30 -6.29
CA LYS A 89 -12.09 -4.67 -6.16
C LYS A 89 -10.63 -4.69 -5.73
N ILE A 90 -9.82 -3.78 -6.28
CA ILE A 90 -8.43 -3.65 -5.85
C ILE A 90 -8.38 -3.31 -4.36
N PHE A 91 -9.23 -2.38 -3.92
CA PHE A 91 -9.28 -1.98 -2.52
C PHE A 91 -9.55 -3.20 -1.62
N ILE A 92 -10.53 -4.01 -1.98
CA ILE A 92 -10.89 -5.21 -1.21
C ILE A 92 -9.72 -6.20 -1.20
N GLU A 93 -9.06 -6.40 -2.35
CA GLU A 93 -7.93 -7.31 -2.42
C GLU A 93 -6.78 -6.85 -1.53
N VAL A 94 -6.54 -5.54 -1.48
CA VAL A 94 -5.49 -4.99 -0.62
C VAL A 94 -5.83 -5.21 0.84
N LEU A 95 -7.07 -4.99 1.24
CA LEU A 95 -7.49 -5.23 2.62
C LEU A 95 -7.32 -6.69 3.02
N GLU A 96 -7.68 -7.59 2.12
CA GLU A 96 -7.52 -9.03 2.35
C GLU A 96 -6.07 -9.40 2.54
N LEU A 97 -5.21 -8.87 1.68
CA LEU A 97 -3.79 -9.14 1.79
C LEU A 97 -3.21 -8.61 3.09
N LYS A 98 -3.59 -7.39 3.48
CA LYS A 98 -3.13 -6.82 4.75
C LYS A 98 -3.52 -7.70 5.92
N LYS A 99 -4.72 -8.26 5.86
CA LYS A 99 -5.20 -9.15 6.91
C LYS A 99 -4.34 -10.41 6.98
N ARG A 100 -4.02 -11.01 5.83
CA ARG A 100 -3.18 -12.21 5.79
C ARG A 100 -1.77 -11.93 6.28
N MET A 101 -1.25 -10.74 5.99
CA MET A 101 0.10 -10.38 6.40
C MET A 101 0.27 -10.29 7.90
N LYS A 102 -0.82 -10.22 8.66
CA LYS A 102 -0.75 -10.24 10.11
C LYS A 102 -0.54 -11.65 10.67
N ASP A 103 -0.77 -12.65 9.85
CA ASP A 103 -0.58 -14.04 10.25
C ASP A 103 0.89 -14.40 10.13
N LYS A 104 1.47 -14.90 11.22
CA LYS A 104 2.89 -15.27 11.25
C LYS A 104 3.24 -16.35 10.24
N ASP A 105 2.27 -17.22 9.94
CA ASP A 105 2.52 -18.33 9.02
C ASP A 105 2.46 -17.92 7.56
N TYR A 106 2.00 -16.71 7.29
CA TYR A 106 1.94 -16.21 5.92
C TYR A 106 3.30 -15.62 5.57
N SER A 107 4.01 -16.27 4.65
CA SER A 107 5.39 -15.90 4.36
C SER A 107 5.49 -14.58 3.59
N GLU A 108 6.68 -13.98 3.72
CA GLU A 108 6.97 -12.75 2.97
C GLU A 108 6.93 -13.01 1.47
N LYS A 109 7.38 -14.20 1.06
CA LYS A 109 7.31 -14.58 -0.35
C LYS A 109 5.88 -14.65 -0.85
N ASP A 110 5.01 -15.30 -0.08
CA ASP A 110 3.60 -15.40 -0.45
C ASP A 110 2.95 -14.04 -0.51
N SER A 111 3.29 -13.17 0.43
CA SER A 111 2.79 -11.82 0.49
C SER A 111 3.18 -11.04 -0.78
N GLU A 112 4.45 -11.15 -1.17
CA GLU A 112 4.93 -10.44 -2.34
C GLU A 112 4.30 -10.98 -3.62
N GLU A 113 4.15 -12.30 -3.72
CA GLU A 113 3.52 -12.89 -4.89
C GLU A 113 2.07 -12.43 -5.03
N ARG A 114 1.36 -12.38 -3.90
CA ARG A 114 -0.02 -11.92 -3.95
C ARG A 114 -0.10 -10.44 -4.33
N LEU A 115 0.80 -9.64 -3.77
CA LEU A 115 0.85 -8.22 -4.09
C LEU A 115 1.06 -8.01 -5.58
N GLN A 116 1.99 -8.76 -6.18
CA GLN A 116 2.25 -8.62 -7.60
C GLN A 116 1.05 -9.02 -8.46
N LYS A 117 0.28 -10.01 -8.02
CA LYS A 117 -0.94 -10.38 -8.74
C LYS A 117 -1.97 -9.25 -8.69
N ILE A 118 -2.08 -8.60 -7.55
CA ILE A 118 -3.01 -7.47 -7.42
C ILE A 118 -2.57 -6.32 -8.33
N ILE A 119 -1.28 -6.02 -8.35
CA ILE A 119 -0.73 -4.96 -9.20
C ILE A 119 -0.97 -5.29 -10.66
N GLN A 120 -0.74 -6.54 -11.05
CA GLN A 120 -0.98 -6.96 -12.43
C GLN A 120 -2.45 -6.79 -12.80
N PHE A 121 -3.33 -7.17 -11.90
CA PHE A 121 -4.76 -7.02 -12.12
C PHE A 121 -5.12 -5.54 -12.32
N LYS A 122 -4.54 -4.67 -11.50
CA LYS A 122 -4.77 -3.23 -11.63
C LYS A 122 -4.34 -2.74 -13.01
N LYS A 123 -3.20 -3.19 -13.49
CA LYS A 123 -2.70 -2.79 -14.81
C LYS A 123 -3.63 -3.23 -15.93
N GLU A 124 -4.27 -4.40 -15.77
CA GLU A 124 -5.20 -4.89 -16.76
C GLU A 124 -6.50 -4.10 -16.81
N LEU A 125 -6.84 -3.43 -15.72
CA LEU A 125 -8.03 -2.60 -15.66
C LEU A 125 -7.86 -1.24 -16.32
N THR A 126 -6.64 -0.86 -16.64
CA THR A 126 -6.36 0.47 -17.20
C THR A 126 -6.37 0.50 -18.75
#